data_8a50b77df130bc526ab4d971624eab69
#
_entry.id   8a50b77df130bc526ab4d971624eab69
#
_cell.length_a   1.000
_cell.length_b   1.000
_cell.length_c   1.000
_cell.angle_alpha   90.00
_cell.angle_beta   90.00
_cell.angle_gamma   90.00
#
_symmetry.space_group_name_H-M   'P 1'
#
loop_
_entity.id
_entity.type
_entity.pdbx_description
1 polymer ?
#
loop_
_entity_poly.entity_id
_entity_poly.type
_entity_poly.pdbx_seq_one_letter_code
_entity_poly.pdbx_strand_id
1 'polypeptide(L)'
;MNKLHLAQLPTPIEKIDYLSNKYKPSIFVKRDDLTDSVASGNKIRKLEYSVAEALSLGCDTLITNGGFQSNHCRSTAAVAAKLGLKCILILRKEPGENIETANFLLDHMLGADIRVKEHDDFQAHKDEMMQEVYQEVLDQGG
;
A
#
# COMPACT_ATOMS: atom_id res chain seq x y z
N MET A 1 -10.70 -17.53 8.04
CA MET A 1 -9.92 -16.28 7.97
C MET A 1 -10.92 -15.18 7.65
N ASN A 2 -11.08 -14.19 8.53
CA ASN A 2 -11.98 -13.07 8.29
C ASN A 2 -11.46 -12.21 7.15
N LYS A 3 -12.37 -11.59 6.40
CA LYS A 3 -12.05 -10.76 5.25
C LYS A 3 -12.90 -9.50 5.30
N LEU A 4 -12.28 -8.34 5.08
CA LEU A 4 -13.00 -7.08 4.85
C LEU A 4 -13.44 -6.99 3.38
N HIS A 5 -14.47 -6.22 3.12
CA HIS A 5 -14.94 -5.91 1.77
C HIS A 5 -14.54 -4.48 1.41
N LEU A 6 -13.28 -4.29 1.00
CA LEU A 6 -12.70 -3.00 0.64
C LEU A 6 -12.66 -2.79 -0.87
N ALA A 7 -12.31 -3.85 -1.61
CA ALA A 7 -12.19 -3.79 -3.06
C ALA A 7 -13.55 -3.97 -3.76
N GLN A 8 -13.74 -3.25 -4.86
CA GLN A 8 -14.85 -3.48 -5.81
C GLN A 8 -14.55 -4.74 -6.61
N LEU A 9 -15.29 -5.80 -6.37
CA LEU A 9 -15.10 -7.11 -6.99
C LEU A 9 -16.44 -7.68 -7.49
N PRO A 10 -16.44 -8.50 -8.56
CA PRO A 10 -15.28 -8.90 -9.38
C PRO A 10 -14.82 -7.80 -10.33
N THR A 11 -13.51 -7.66 -10.54
CA THR A 11 -13.00 -6.79 -11.61
C THR A 11 -13.09 -7.47 -12.98
N PRO A 12 -13.31 -6.72 -14.08
CA PRO A 12 -13.38 -7.29 -15.44
C PRO A 12 -12.09 -7.97 -15.89
N ILE A 13 -12.24 -8.87 -16.84
CA ILE A 13 -11.14 -9.41 -17.64
C ILE A 13 -11.42 -8.97 -19.10
N GLU A 14 -10.54 -8.18 -19.66
CA GLU A 14 -10.68 -7.58 -20.98
C GLU A 14 -9.64 -8.15 -21.93
N LYS A 15 -10.07 -8.52 -23.16
CA LYS A 15 -9.14 -8.93 -24.22
C LYS A 15 -8.51 -7.68 -24.84
N ILE A 16 -7.19 -7.70 -25.01
CA ILE A 16 -6.47 -6.63 -25.70
C ILE A 16 -6.25 -7.05 -27.17
N ASP A 17 -7.20 -6.70 -28.02
CA ASP A 17 -7.18 -7.15 -29.41
C ASP A 17 -5.96 -6.63 -30.17
N TYR A 18 -5.55 -5.37 -29.99
CA TYR A 18 -4.36 -4.84 -30.64
C TYR A 18 -3.10 -5.67 -30.33
N LEU A 19 -2.85 -5.99 -29.06
CA LEU A 19 -1.68 -6.80 -28.67
C LEU A 19 -1.83 -8.26 -29.11
N SER A 20 -3.04 -8.81 -29.03
CA SER A 20 -3.33 -10.17 -29.46
C SER A 20 -3.06 -10.35 -30.96
N ASN A 21 -3.46 -9.40 -31.77
CA ASN A 21 -3.22 -9.41 -33.21
C ASN A 21 -1.75 -9.21 -33.56
N LYS A 22 -1.05 -8.32 -32.84
CA LYS A 22 0.38 -8.02 -33.05
C LYS A 22 1.29 -9.18 -32.68
N TYR A 23 1.02 -9.86 -31.55
CA TYR A 23 1.91 -10.89 -30.99
C TYR A 23 1.37 -12.32 -31.16
N LYS A 24 0.19 -12.50 -31.76
CA LYS A 24 -0.51 -13.76 -32.07
C LYS A 24 -1.16 -14.51 -30.90
N PRO A 25 -0.64 -14.56 -29.64
CA PRO A 25 -1.41 -15.18 -28.55
C PRO A 25 -2.60 -14.30 -28.14
N SER A 26 -3.65 -14.90 -27.59
CA SER A 26 -4.76 -14.15 -26.99
C SER A 26 -4.29 -13.53 -25.67
N ILE A 27 -4.25 -12.19 -25.61
CA ILE A 27 -3.77 -11.42 -24.46
C ILE A 27 -4.97 -10.80 -23.75
N PHE A 28 -5.06 -11.04 -22.45
CA PHE A 28 -6.10 -10.49 -21.57
C PHE A 28 -5.49 -9.67 -20.45
N VAL A 29 -6.22 -8.66 -20.01
CA VAL A 29 -5.89 -7.85 -18.83
C VAL A 29 -6.93 -8.07 -17.74
N LYS A 30 -6.49 -8.38 -16.53
CA LYS A 30 -7.31 -8.35 -15.33
C LYS A 30 -7.29 -6.92 -14.78
N ARG A 31 -8.44 -6.24 -14.78
CA ARG A 31 -8.59 -4.82 -14.46
C ARG A 31 -8.56 -4.56 -12.95
N ASP A 32 -7.44 -4.88 -12.31
CA ASP A 32 -7.27 -4.60 -10.88
C ASP A 32 -7.02 -3.11 -10.57
N ASP A 33 -6.81 -2.29 -11.59
CA ASP A 33 -6.89 -0.83 -11.53
C ASP A 33 -8.29 -0.32 -11.13
N LEU A 34 -9.33 -1.12 -11.32
CA LEU A 34 -10.73 -0.80 -10.99
C LEU A 34 -11.17 -1.32 -9.61
N THR A 35 -10.26 -1.80 -8.78
CA THR A 35 -10.61 -2.32 -7.45
C THR A 35 -11.05 -1.23 -6.46
N ASP A 36 -10.58 -0.01 -6.63
CA ASP A 36 -10.92 1.17 -5.82
C ASP A 36 -10.42 2.44 -6.54
N SER A 37 -10.87 3.60 -6.12
CA SER A 37 -10.42 4.87 -6.70
C SER A 37 -9.04 5.32 -6.23
N VAL A 38 -8.69 5.10 -4.97
CA VAL A 38 -7.42 5.53 -4.36
C VAL A 38 -6.55 4.34 -3.97
N ALA A 39 -7.14 3.31 -3.33
CA ALA A 39 -6.43 2.07 -2.99
C ALA A 39 -6.33 1.10 -4.17
N SER A 40 -6.53 1.58 -5.40
CA SER A 40 -6.57 0.79 -6.64
C SER A 40 -5.35 -0.10 -6.84
N GLY A 41 -5.56 -1.20 -7.55
CA GLY A 41 -4.53 -2.19 -7.86
C GLY A 41 -4.67 -3.49 -7.06
N ASN A 42 -3.74 -4.40 -7.27
CA ASN A 42 -3.79 -5.73 -6.64
C ASN A 42 -3.52 -5.72 -5.12
N LYS A 43 -2.98 -4.63 -4.58
CA LYS A 43 -2.54 -4.58 -3.18
C LYS A 43 -3.71 -4.58 -2.20
N ILE A 44 -4.83 -3.97 -2.56
CA ILE A 44 -6.03 -3.96 -1.72
C ILE A 44 -6.55 -5.37 -1.43
N ARG A 45 -6.38 -6.32 -2.36
CA ARG A 45 -6.82 -7.72 -2.19
C ARG A 45 -6.17 -8.41 -1.00
N LYS A 46 -4.88 -8.18 -0.74
CA LYS A 46 -4.20 -8.73 0.43
C LYS A 46 -4.54 -7.95 1.70
N LEU A 47 -4.73 -6.63 1.58
CA LEU A 47 -5.09 -5.78 2.71
C LEU A 47 -6.46 -6.16 3.29
N GLU A 48 -7.41 -6.64 2.48
CA GLU A 48 -8.69 -7.14 2.98
C GLU A 48 -8.54 -8.24 4.05
N TYR A 49 -7.48 -9.03 4.00
CA TYR A 49 -7.21 -10.09 4.97
C TYR A 49 -6.31 -9.61 6.11
N SER A 50 -5.17 -8.97 5.80
CA SER A 50 -4.23 -8.53 6.84
C SER A 50 -4.82 -7.46 7.75
N VAL A 51 -5.63 -6.54 7.21
CA VAL A 51 -6.31 -5.54 8.04
C VAL A 51 -7.46 -6.13 8.83
N ALA A 52 -8.18 -7.13 8.28
CA ALA A 52 -9.19 -7.87 9.05
C ALA A 52 -8.58 -8.57 10.27
N GLU A 53 -7.39 -9.15 10.12
CA GLU A 53 -6.64 -9.76 11.22
C GLU A 53 -6.20 -8.71 12.24
N ALA A 54 -5.58 -7.60 11.81
CA ALA A 54 -5.17 -6.50 12.68
C ALA A 54 -6.34 -5.97 13.53
N LEU A 55 -7.49 -5.71 12.91
CA LEU A 55 -8.69 -5.27 13.62
C LEU A 55 -9.21 -6.32 14.64
N SER A 56 -9.11 -7.60 14.31
CA SER A 56 -9.52 -8.68 15.23
C SER A 56 -8.60 -8.80 16.46
N LEU A 57 -7.37 -8.32 16.33
CA LEU A 57 -6.37 -8.25 17.42
C LEU A 57 -6.45 -6.92 18.20
N GLY A 58 -7.32 -5.99 17.79
CA GLY A 58 -7.49 -4.70 18.45
C GLY A 58 -6.47 -3.63 18.03
N CYS A 59 -5.70 -3.87 16.96
CA CYS A 59 -4.72 -2.89 16.47
C CYS A 59 -5.43 -1.64 15.92
N ASP A 60 -4.89 -0.46 16.23
CA ASP A 60 -5.37 0.84 15.76
C ASP A 60 -4.44 1.49 14.73
N THR A 61 -3.27 0.89 14.51
CA THR A 61 -2.19 1.46 13.68
C THR A 61 -1.69 0.43 12.66
N LEU A 62 -1.57 0.86 11.40
CA LEU A 62 -0.96 0.08 10.33
C LEU A 62 0.45 0.61 10.03
N ILE A 63 1.45 -0.26 10.08
CA ILE A 63 2.84 0.08 9.77
C ILE A 63 3.26 -0.68 8.51
N THR A 64 3.86 0.01 7.56
CA THR A 64 4.44 -0.64 6.38
C THR A 64 5.60 0.15 5.80
N ASN A 65 6.32 -0.45 4.86
CA ASN A 65 7.47 0.17 4.21
C ASN A 65 7.46 -0.02 2.69
N GLY A 66 8.20 0.83 1.97
CA GLY A 66 8.33 0.76 0.51
C GLY A 66 9.18 1.88 -0.06
N GLY A 67 9.25 1.95 -1.39
CA GLY A 67 9.79 3.15 -2.08
C GLY A 67 8.76 4.27 -2.12
N PHE A 68 9.16 5.48 -2.47
CA PHE A 68 8.29 6.66 -2.53
C PHE A 68 7.03 6.48 -3.38
N GLN A 69 7.14 5.75 -4.48
CA GLN A 69 6.02 5.52 -5.39
C GLN A 69 5.35 4.15 -5.17
N SER A 70 5.47 3.60 -3.95
CA SER A 70 4.92 2.29 -3.63
C SER A 70 3.39 2.27 -3.69
N ASN A 71 2.83 1.48 -4.60
CA ASN A 71 1.38 1.20 -4.64
C ASN A 71 0.89 0.47 -3.38
N HIS A 72 1.79 -0.24 -2.67
CA HIS A 72 1.42 -0.89 -1.42
C HIS A 72 1.24 0.12 -0.29
N CYS A 73 2.20 1.06 -0.14
CA CYS A 73 2.12 2.12 0.87
C CYS A 73 0.87 2.96 0.66
N ARG A 74 0.62 3.44 -0.56
CA ARG A 74 -0.59 4.18 -0.91
C ARG A 74 -1.86 3.41 -0.58
N SER A 75 -1.95 2.13 -0.97
CA SER A 75 -3.14 1.33 -0.66
C SER A 75 -3.32 1.12 0.84
N THR A 76 -2.23 1.00 1.62
CA THR A 76 -2.29 0.88 3.08
C THR A 76 -2.77 2.18 3.71
N ALA A 77 -2.22 3.33 3.29
CA ALA A 77 -2.67 4.65 3.76
C ALA A 77 -4.16 4.88 3.44
N ALA A 78 -4.59 4.57 2.21
CA ALA A 78 -5.99 4.72 1.81
C ALA A 78 -6.94 3.83 2.63
N VAL A 79 -6.55 2.59 2.91
CA VAL A 79 -7.35 1.67 3.75
C VAL A 79 -7.37 2.15 5.19
N ALA A 80 -6.24 2.59 5.75
CA ALA A 80 -6.17 3.15 7.09
C ALA A 80 -7.09 4.36 7.25
N ALA A 81 -6.99 5.33 6.34
CA ALA A 81 -7.85 6.52 6.32
C ALA A 81 -9.35 6.16 6.23
N LYS A 82 -9.71 5.20 5.37
CA LYS A 82 -11.09 4.71 5.20
C LYS A 82 -11.66 4.07 6.47
N LEU A 83 -10.81 3.44 7.27
CA LEU A 83 -11.21 2.71 8.49
C LEU A 83 -10.99 3.50 9.77
N GLY A 84 -10.44 4.72 9.70
CA GLY A 84 -10.13 5.55 10.85
C GLY A 84 -8.94 5.05 11.67
N LEU A 85 -8.02 4.30 11.04
CA LEU A 85 -6.80 3.80 11.64
C LEU A 85 -5.65 4.77 11.41
N LYS A 86 -4.68 4.77 12.31
CA LYS A 86 -3.38 5.43 12.10
C LYS A 86 -2.58 4.67 11.04
N CYS A 87 -1.72 5.36 10.30
CA CYS A 87 -0.85 4.75 9.30
C CYS A 87 0.54 5.35 9.38
N ILE A 88 1.55 4.50 9.53
CA ILE A 88 2.96 4.90 9.51
C ILE A 88 3.65 4.24 8.31
N LEU A 89 4.26 5.06 7.47
CA LEU A 89 4.95 4.65 6.25
C LEU A 89 6.44 4.94 6.36
N ILE A 90 7.28 3.90 6.32
CA ILE A 90 8.73 4.07 6.20
C ILE A 90 9.09 4.00 4.72
N LEU A 91 9.39 5.16 4.13
CA LEU A 91 9.60 5.28 2.69
C LEU A 91 11.09 5.45 2.35
N ARG A 92 11.57 4.56 1.48
CA ARG A 92 12.92 4.61 0.93
C ARG A 92 12.97 5.63 -0.21
N LYS A 93 13.91 6.55 -0.13
CA LYS A 93 14.19 7.53 -1.16
C LYS A 93 15.34 7.06 -2.06
N GLU A 94 15.11 7.07 -3.36
CA GLU A 94 16.17 6.84 -4.33
C GLU A 94 16.90 8.16 -4.66
N PRO A 95 18.20 8.10 -4.99
CA PRO A 95 18.95 9.30 -5.38
C PRO A 95 18.29 10.05 -6.56
N GLY A 96 18.04 11.35 -6.40
CA GLY A 96 17.44 12.19 -7.43
C GLY A 96 15.91 12.07 -7.57
N GLU A 97 15.26 11.30 -6.74
CA GLU A 97 13.81 11.14 -6.77
C GLU A 97 13.08 12.40 -6.27
N ASN A 98 12.10 12.90 -7.06
CA ASN A 98 11.26 14.02 -6.65
C ASN A 98 10.15 13.52 -5.72
N ILE A 99 10.11 14.04 -4.51
CA ILE A 99 9.27 13.57 -3.42
C ILE A 99 7.84 14.12 -3.42
N GLU A 100 7.56 15.20 -4.17
CA GLU A 100 6.27 15.91 -4.06
C GLU A 100 5.24 15.47 -5.12
N THR A 101 5.30 14.23 -5.60
CA THR A 101 4.46 13.76 -6.71
C THR A 101 3.80 12.42 -6.46
N ALA A 102 2.73 12.16 -7.22
CA ALA A 102 2.07 10.86 -7.37
C ALA A 102 1.71 10.18 -6.04
N ASN A 103 2.19 8.96 -5.76
CA ASN A 103 1.80 8.21 -4.58
C ASN A 103 2.25 8.86 -3.28
N PHE A 104 3.44 9.47 -3.23
CA PHE A 104 3.92 10.19 -2.04
C PHE A 104 2.97 11.34 -1.64
N LEU A 105 2.52 12.13 -2.61
CA LEU A 105 1.55 13.20 -2.36
C LEU A 105 0.22 12.62 -1.83
N LEU A 106 -0.25 11.51 -2.42
CA LEU A 106 -1.47 10.85 -1.96
C LEU A 106 -1.32 10.31 -0.54
N ASP A 107 -0.19 9.71 -0.19
CA ASP A 107 0.10 9.20 1.15
C ASP A 107 0.01 10.35 2.19
N HIS A 108 0.55 11.51 1.85
CA HIS A 108 0.48 12.70 2.69
C HIS A 108 -0.97 13.23 2.83
N MET A 109 -1.69 13.32 1.72
CA MET A 109 -3.10 13.77 1.72
C MET A 109 -4.02 12.82 2.50
N LEU A 110 -3.68 11.53 2.57
CA LEU A 110 -4.41 10.50 3.33
C LEU A 110 -4.08 10.53 4.83
N GLY A 111 -3.19 11.43 5.26
CA GLY A 111 -2.85 11.61 6.69
C GLY A 111 -1.89 10.57 7.25
N ALA A 112 -1.12 9.88 6.40
CA ALA A 112 -0.10 8.96 6.87
C ALA A 112 1.07 9.72 7.53
N ASP A 113 1.60 9.16 8.64
CA ASP A 113 2.90 9.55 9.20
C ASP A 113 4.00 8.98 8.30
N ILE A 114 4.68 9.85 7.56
CA ILE A 114 5.67 9.47 6.56
C ILE A 114 7.08 9.69 7.11
N ARG A 115 7.83 8.59 7.22
CA ARG A 115 9.23 8.57 7.67
C ARG A 115 10.14 8.24 6.50
N VAL A 116 10.81 9.24 5.98
CA VAL A 116 11.72 9.10 4.84
C VAL A 116 13.08 8.62 5.28
N LYS A 117 13.61 7.62 4.59
CA LYS A 117 14.95 7.06 4.78
C LYS A 117 15.71 7.05 3.47
N GLU A 118 16.99 7.35 3.51
CA GLU A 118 17.88 7.23 2.35
C GLU A 118 18.06 5.75 1.96
N HIS A 119 18.33 5.50 0.67
CA HIS A 119 18.38 4.14 0.10
C HIS A 119 19.28 3.19 0.90
N ASP A 120 20.53 3.60 1.16
CA ASP A 120 21.54 2.72 1.79
C ASP A 120 21.20 2.40 3.24
N ASP A 121 20.73 3.39 3.99
CA ASP A 121 20.29 3.23 5.37
C ASP A 121 19.07 2.32 5.45
N PHE A 122 18.09 2.50 4.58
CA PHE A 122 16.91 1.64 4.50
C PHE A 122 17.27 0.19 4.17
N GLN A 123 18.20 -0.04 3.21
CA GLN A 123 18.60 -1.40 2.85
C GLN A 123 19.34 -2.11 3.98
N ALA A 124 20.18 -1.38 4.72
CA ALA A 124 20.96 -1.95 5.82
C ALA A 124 20.11 -2.25 7.07
N HIS A 125 19.14 -1.37 7.42
CA HIS A 125 18.48 -1.37 8.73
C HIS A 125 16.95 -1.46 8.68
N LYS A 126 16.37 -1.89 7.56
CA LYS A 126 14.91 -1.91 7.36
C LYS A 126 14.15 -2.63 8.48
N ASP A 127 14.62 -3.78 8.89
CA ASP A 127 13.94 -4.60 9.90
C ASP A 127 14.06 -3.98 11.31
N GLU A 128 15.18 -3.35 11.61
CA GLU A 128 15.41 -2.59 12.84
C GLU A 128 14.47 -1.37 12.89
N MET A 129 14.40 -0.59 11.81
CA MET A 129 13.49 0.56 11.70
C MET A 129 12.01 0.16 11.88
N MET A 130 11.60 -0.98 11.30
CA MET A 130 10.24 -1.49 11.49
C MET A 130 9.98 -1.87 12.95
N GLN A 131 10.96 -2.48 13.61
CA GLN A 131 10.86 -2.86 15.03
C GLN A 131 10.82 -1.65 15.96
N GLU A 132 11.62 -0.63 15.68
CA GLU A 132 11.61 0.63 16.44
C GLU A 132 10.24 1.31 16.37
N VAL A 133 9.67 1.43 15.15
CA VAL A 133 8.34 2.03 14.97
C VAL A 133 7.25 1.19 15.63
N TYR A 134 7.35 -0.13 15.56
CA TYR A 134 6.41 -1.03 16.23
C TYR A 134 6.47 -0.81 17.76
N GLN A 135 7.67 -0.73 18.35
CA GLN A 135 7.82 -0.48 19.79
C GLN A 135 7.29 0.90 20.17
N GLU A 136 7.56 1.93 19.38
CA GLU A 136 7.02 3.28 19.59
C GLU A 136 5.48 3.27 19.66
N VAL A 137 4.82 2.53 18.76
CA VAL A 137 3.36 2.41 18.73
C VAL A 137 2.84 1.71 19.98
N LEU A 138 3.51 0.62 20.42
CA LEU A 138 3.15 -0.08 21.67
C LEU A 138 3.28 0.81 22.90
N ASP A 139 4.37 1.57 22.99
CA ASP A 139 4.64 2.49 24.12
C ASP A 139 3.58 3.62 24.20
N GLN A 140 2.92 3.94 23.08
CA GLN A 140 1.83 4.89 22.99
C GLN A 140 0.44 4.26 23.19
N GLY A 141 0.38 2.95 23.44
CA GLY A 141 -0.86 2.20 23.70
C GLY A 141 -1.63 1.78 22.44
N GLY A 142 -0.94 1.70 21.30
CA GLY A 142 -1.48 1.21 20.01
C GLY A 142 -1.34 -0.30 19.82
#